data_85b01951592a801e4a26e2b8674c46ea
#
_entry.id   85b01951592a801e4a26e2b8674c46ea
#
_cell.length_a   1.000
_cell.length_b   1.000
_cell.length_c   1.000
_cell.angle_alpha   90.00
_cell.angle_beta   90.00
_cell.angle_gamma   90.00
#
_symmetry.space_group_name_H-M   'P 1'
#
loop_
_entity.id
_entity.type
_entity.pdbx_description
1 polymer ?
#
loop_
_entity_poly.entity_id
_entity_poly.type
_entity_poly.pdbx_seq_one_letter_code
_entity_poly.pdbx_strand_id
1 'polypeptide(L)'
;EAERYGLALVLGIELMRNVPGQRAAEYLGAAAWAGREGQEARYLWPYMFARVAEEYDERFGLDRAHLRAISANNFANAKKNPNSQTRGWAVTDDHLGENDEVNPLIEGSLRKSDCGQVTDGAAAIFLASREVTEAYAKRRGIPLESIPRIKGWGHATAPLLYSTKVANSRGQEFVFPSVRKAMMDALRRAEMPDIYACDGVEVHDCFSITEYMAIDHFGITKPGESWRAVEDGTIALGGKLPVNPSGGLI
;
A
#
# COMPACT_ATOMS: atom_id res chain seq x y z
N GLU A 1 16.47 -18.89 5.84
CA GLU A 1 17.69 -19.41 5.17
C GLU A 1 18.69 -20.03 6.16
N ALA A 2 18.66 -19.64 7.42
CA ALA A 2 19.57 -20.22 8.42
C ALA A 2 19.02 -21.50 9.07
N GLU A 3 17.78 -21.89 8.74
CA GLU A 3 17.06 -23.09 9.26
C GLU A 3 17.16 -23.27 10.80
N ARG A 4 17.29 -22.14 11.52
CA ARG A 4 17.47 -22.16 12.97
C ARG A 4 16.19 -22.46 13.73
N TYR A 5 15.03 -22.14 13.14
CA TYR A 5 13.73 -22.27 13.77
C TYR A 5 12.73 -22.89 12.81
N GLY A 6 12.00 -23.89 13.27
CA GLY A 6 10.93 -24.52 12.49
C GLY A 6 9.63 -23.72 12.48
N LEU A 7 9.45 -22.79 13.44
CA LEU A 7 8.25 -21.98 13.59
C LEU A 7 8.62 -20.58 14.10
N ALA A 8 8.04 -19.55 13.50
CA ALA A 8 8.17 -18.16 13.94
C ALA A 8 6.80 -17.49 13.98
N LEU A 9 6.56 -16.68 14.99
CA LEU A 9 5.41 -15.75 15.05
C LEU A 9 5.89 -14.37 14.57
N VAL A 10 5.20 -13.82 13.60
CA VAL A 10 5.32 -12.41 13.20
C VAL A 10 4.09 -11.68 13.74
N LEU A 11 4.33 -10.67 14.58
CA LEU A 11 3.29 -9.92 15.27
C LEU A 11 3.48 -8.43 15.02
N GLY A 12 2.45 -7.76 14.51
CA GLY A 12 2.33 -6.31 14.44
C GLY A 12 1.25 -5.85 15.42
N ILE A 13 1.56 -4.85 16.23
CA ILE A 13 0.62 -4.24 17.17
C ILE A 13 0.76 -2.73 17.07
N GLU A 14 -0.35 -2.02 16.99
CA GLU A 14 -0.37 -0.56 17.04
C GLU A 14 -1.52 -0.08 17.93
N LEU A 15 -1.22 0.92 18.77
CA LEU A 15 -2.16 1.58 19.67
C LEU A 15 -1.97 3.10 19.57
N MET A 16 -2.20 3.65 18.38
CA MET A 16 -1.89 5.05 18.07
C MET A 16 -3.02 6.00 18.45
N ARG A 17 -4.24 5.49 18.61
CA ARG A 17 -5.40 6.31 18.99
C ARG A 17 -5.49 6.65 20.48
N ASN A 18 -4.57 6.20 21.28
CA ASN A 18 -4.46 6.57 22.70
C ASN A 18 -3.90 7.99 22.94
N VAL A 19 -3.54 8.70 21.87
CA VAL A 19 -3.06 10.07 21.89
C VAL A 19 -3.91 10.95 20.96
N PRO A 20 -3.90 12.29 21.13
CA PRO A 20 -4.53 13.20 20.18
C PRO A 20 -3.97 13.02 18.76
N GLY A 21 -4.82 13.19 17.72
CA GLY A 21 -4.43 12.99 16.33
C GLY A 21 -3.19 13.76 15.88
N GLN A 22 -3.00 14.99 16.39
CA GLN A 22 -1.79 15.78 16.15
C GLN A 22 -0.53 15.05 16.65
N ARG A 23 -0.59 14.45 17.82
CA ARG A 23 0.55 13.69 18.37
C ARG A 23 0.78 12.39 17.60
N ALA A 24 -0.27 11.70 17.17
CA ALA A 24 -0.14 10.55 16.30
C ALA A 24 0.55 10.91 14.97
N ALA A 25 0.19 12.05 14.38
CA ALA A 25 0.82 12.55 13.17
C ALA A 25 2.33 12.88 13.36
N GLU A 26 2.69 13.43 14.53
CA GLU A 26 4.11 13.66 14.89
C GLU A 26 4.89 12.34 15.00
N TYR A 27 4.31 11.30 15.59
CA TYR A 27 4.93 9.98 15.68
C TYR A 27 5.14 9.35 14.29
N LEU A 28 4.14 9.42 13.42
CA LEU A 28 4.25 8.96 12.03
C LEU A 28 5.32 9.76 11.27
N GLY A 29 5.37 11.07 11.49
CA GLY A 29 6.36 11.96 10.87
C GLY A 29 7.81 11.60 11.23
N ALA A 30 8.04 10.93 12.37
CA ALA A 30 9.38 10.48 12.77
C ALA A 30 9.98 9.41 11.83
N ALA A 31 9.19 8.83 10.92
CA ALA A 31 9.69 7.95 9.86
C ALA A 31 10.47 8.71 8.77
N ALA A 32 10.31 10.03 8.66
CA ALA A 32 11.15 10.91 7.86
C ALA A 32 12.26 11.54 8.74
N TRP A 33 13.21 12.23 8.13
CA TRP A 33 14.18 13.03 8.89
C TRP A 33 13.57 14.39 9.27
N ALA A 34 12.70 14.38 10.29
CA ALA A 34 11.88 15.52 10.72
C ALA A 34 12.66 16.81 11.00
N GLY A 35 13.94 16.72 11.38
CA GLY A 35 14.79 17.91 11.58
C GLY A 35 15.41 18.48 10.30
N ARG A 36 15.14 17.87 9.12
CA ARG A 36 15.79 18.24 7.87
C ARG A 36 14.84 18.39 6.67
N GLU A 37 13.74 17.64 6.64
CA GLU A 37 12.76 17.70 5.55
C GLU A 37 11.39 18.07 6.11
N GLY A 38 10.61 18.83 5.34
CA GLY A 38 9.21 19.15 5.64
C GLY A 38 9.02 20.01 6.90
N GLN A 39 9.94 20.90 7.20
CA GLN A 39 9.82 21.79 8.36
C GLN A 39 8.64 22.76 8.26
N GLU A 40 8.18 23.03 7.04
CA GLU A 40 6.99 23.84 6.72
C GLU A 40 5.68 23.06 6.83
N ALA A 41 5.74 21.74 6.93
CA ALA A 41 4.56 20.89 6.93
C ALA A 41 3.76 21.00 8.23
N ARG A 42 2.42 21.05 8.10
CA ARG A 42 1.51 20.87 9.23
C ARG A 42 1.52 19.41 9.71
N TYR A 43 1.55 18.48 8.74
CA TYR A 43 1.59 17.04 8.97
C TYR A 43 2.68 16.43 8.10
N LEU A 44 3.85 16.17 8.67
CA LEU A 44 5.04 15.77 7.90
C LEU A 44 4.81 14.53 7.03
N TRP A 45 4.10 13.51 7.53
CA TRP A 45 3.89 12.28 6.76
C TRP A 45 2.99 12.50 5.53
N PRO A 46 1.79 13.08 5.63
CA PRO A 46 1.00 13.51 4.48
C PRO A 46 1.75 14.46 3.54
N TYR A 47 2.53 15.41 4.08
CA TYR A 47 3.35 16.32 3.28
C TYR A 47 4.31 15.56 2.36
N MET A 48 5.03 14.55 2.90
CA MET A 48 5.95 13.76 2.10
C MET A 48 5.26 13.04 0.94
N PHE A 49 4.03 12.55 1.15
CA PHE A 49 3.26 11.89 0.07
C PHE A 49 2.58 12.88 -0.88
N ALA A 50 2.28 14.09 -0.46
CA ALA A 50 1.91 15.17 -1.37
C ALA A 50 3.07 15.47 -2.34
N ARG A 51 4.31 15.52 -1.84
CA ARG A 51 5.51 15.67 -2.68
C ARG A 51 5.71 14.49 -3.65
N VAL A 52 5.36 13.27 -3.23
CA VAL A 52 5.38 12.10 -4.12
C VAL A 52 4.35 12.25 -5.24
N ALA A 53 3.15 12.74 -4.93
CA ALA A 53 2.13 12.99 -5.93
C ALA A 53 2.55 14.09 -6.92
N GLU A 54 3.19 15.18 -6.44
CA GLU A 54 3.75 16.24 -7.27
C GLU A 54 4.86 15.71 -8.19
N GLU A 55 5.77 14.88 -7.68
CA GLU A 55 6.85 14.28 -8.50
C GLU A 55 6.30 13.36 -9.58
N TYR A 56 5.25 12.59 -9.27
CA TYR A 56 4.58 11.75 -10.26
C TYR A 56 3.88 12.60 -11.32
N ASP A 57 3.19 13.65 -10.89
CA ASP A 57 2.49 14.60 -11.79
C ASP A 57 3.47 15.30 -12.73
N GLU A 58 4.61 15.77 -12.20
CA GLU A 58 5.67 16.39 -13.01
C GLU A 58 6.21 15.47 -14.11
N ARG A 59 6.34 14.17 -13.82
CA ARG A 59 6.90 13.21 -14.78
C ARG A 59 5.90 12.71 -15.80
N PHE A 60 4.67 12.46 -15.39
CA PHE A 60 3.71 11.67 -16.17
C PHE A 60 2.34 12.32 -16.32
N GLY A 61 2.06 13.36 -15.54
CA GLY A 61 0.72 13.87 -15.36
C GLY A 61 -0.11 13.04 -14.37
N LEU A 62 -0.93 13.69 -13.58
CA LEU A 62 -1.79 13.05 -12.58
C LEU A 62 -3.16 13.74 -12.53
N ASP A 63 -4.18 13.05 -13.01
CA ASP A 63 -5.56 13.47 -12.76
C ASP A 63 -5.99 13.00 -11.36
N ARG A 64 -6.38 13.95 -10.51
CA ARG A 64 -6.88 13.70 -9.15
C ARG A 64 -8.12 12.81 -9.10
N ALA A 65 -8.90 12.78 -10.19
CA ALA A 65 -10.03 11.88 -10.31
C ALA A 65 -9.63 10.41 -10.17
N HIS A 66 -8.42 10.03 -10.59
CA HIS A 66 -7.92 8.66 -10.45
C HIS A 66 -7.60 8.30 -9.00
N LEU A 67 -7.03 9.24 -8.21
CA LEU A 67 -6.80 9.02 -6.78
C LEU A 67 -8.14 8.85 -6.04
N ARG A 68 -9.13 9.70 -6.36
CA ARG A 68 -10.49 9.56 -5.85
C ARG A 68 -11.12 8.21 -6.21
N ALA A 69 -10.92 7.74 -7.45
CA ALA A 69 -11.43 6.44 -7.89
C ALA A 69 -10.80 5.28 -7.12
N ILE A 70 -9.50 5.34 -6.80
CA ILE A 70 -8.81 4.38 -5.93
C ILE A 70 -9.44 4.36 -4.55
N SER A 71 -9.59 5.52 -3.92
CA SER A 71 -10.24 5.62 -2.60
C SER A 71 -11.66 5.04 -2.62
N ALA A 72 -12.45 5.38 -3.65
CA ALA A 72 -13.81 4.85 -3.83
C ALA A 72 -13.82 3.32 -3.96
N ASN A 73 -12.91 2.75 -4.77
CA ASN A 73 -12.77 1.32 -4.95
C ASN A 73 -12.42 0.62 -3.62
N ASN A 74 -11.48 1.17 -2.86
CA ASN A 74 -11.03 0.59 -1.60
C ASN A 74 -12.12 0.64 -0.52
N PHE A 75 -12.85 1.75 -0.38
CA PHE A 75 -14.02 1.79 0.50
C PHE A 75 -15.13 0.82 0.07
N ALA A 76 -15.37 0.66 -1.23
CA ALA A 76 -16.35 -0.31 -1.74
C ALA A 76 -15.92 -1.76 -1.44
N ASN A 77 -14.62 -2.06 -1.54
CA ASN A 77 -14.05 -3.36 -1.18
C ASN A 77 -14.11 -3.60 0.33
N ALA A 78 -13.76 -2.59 1.14
CA ALA A 78 -13.82 -2.65 2.60
C ALA A 78 -15.24 -2.99 3.11
N LYS A 79 -16.29 -2.47 2.47
CA LYS A 79 -17.69 -2.82 2.81
C LYS A 79 -18.00 -4.31 2.64
N LYS A 80 -17.30 -5.01 1.74
CA LYS A 80 -17.47 -6.45 1.50
C LYS A 80 -16.63 -7.31 2.42
N ASN A 81 -15.57 -6.73 3.01
CA ASN A 81 -14.70 -7.44 3.94
C ASN A 81 -15.30 -7.45 5.36
N PRO A 82 -15.65 -8.62 5.92
CA PRO A 82 -16.23 -8.71 7.27
C PRO A 82 -15.29 -8.22 8.37
N ASN A 83 -14.00 -8.17 8.12
CA ASN A 83 -12.97 -7.78 9.08
C ASN A 83 -12.53 -6.32 8.95
N SER A 84 -13.02 -5.59 7.95
CA SER A 84 -12.64 -4.18 7.77
C SER A 84 -13.26 -3.30 8.85
N GLN A 85 -12.44 -2.43 9.46
CA GLN A 85 -12.88 -1.45 10.45
C GLN A 85 -13.78 -0.36 9.82
N THR A 86 -13.59 -0.06 8.53
CA THR A 86 -14.36 0.96 7.81
C THR A 86 -15.63 0.42 7.15
N ARG A 87 -15.92 -0.88 7.29
CA ARG A 87 -17.05 -1.55 6.67
C ARG A 87 -18.40 -0.84 6.90
N GLY A 88 -18.62 -0.32 8.10
CA GLY A 88 -19.86 0.37 8.49
C GLY A 88 -19.91 1.85 8.13
N TRP A 89 -18.88 2.41 7.52
CA TRP A 89 -18.84 3.84 7.24
C TRP A 89 -19.73 4.21 6.06
N ALA A 90 -20.51 5.28 6.24
CA ALA A 90 -21.27 5.89 5.16
C ALA A 90 -20.34 6.80 4.35
N VAL A 91 -19.79 6.28 3.26
CA VAL A 91 -18.97 7.07 2.33
C VAL A 91 -19.85 7.47 1.16
N THR A 92 -19.96 8.78 0.93
CA THR A 92 -20.72 9.43 -0.15
C THR A 92 -19.80 10.13 -1.12
N ASP A 93 -20.32 10.65 -2.22
CA ASP A 93 -19.54 11.45 -3.18
C ASP A 93 -18.91 12.67 -2.54
N ASP A 94 -19.54 13.31 -1.55
CA ASP A 94 -18.98 14.44 -0.81
C ASP A 94 -17.75 14.04 0.01
N HIS A 95 -17.72 12.81 0.54
CA HIS A 95 -16.55 12.29 1.28
C HIS A 95 -15.34 11.99 0.37
N LEU A 96 -15.57 11.87 -0.91
CA LEU A 96 -14.54 11.57 -1.92
C LEU A 96 -14.26 12.75 -2.86
N GLY A 97 -15.15 13.72 -2.88
CA GLY A 97 -15.10 14.89 -3.76
C GLY A 97 -14.26 16.05 -3.21
N GLU A 98 -14.50 17.22 -3.76
CA GLU A 98 -13.78 18.46 -3.43
C GLU A 98 -14.50 19.33 -2.39
N ASN A 99 -15.41 18.76 -1.63
CA ASN A 99 -16.11 19.44 -0.55
C ASN A 99 -15.19 19.59 0.67
N ASP A 100 -14.63 20.77 0.89
CA ASP A 100 -13.66 21.02 1.97
C ASP A 100 -14.26 20.90 3.38
N GLU A 101 -15.57 20.95 3.55
CA GLU A 101 -16.20 20.71 4.86
C GLU A 101 -16.16 19.25 5.27
N VAL A 102 -16.24 18.34 4.30
CA VAL A 102 -16.32 16.88 4.52
C VAL A 102 -15.00 16.19 4.17
N ASN A 103 -14.36 16.62 3.09
CA ASN A 103 -13.11 16.09 2.54
C ASN A 103 -12.04 17.17 2.37
N PRO A 104 -11.58 17.82 3.47
CA PRO A 104 -10.63 18.91 3.39
C PRO A 104 -9.27 18.46 2.85
N LEU A 105 -8.53 19.44 2.31
CA LEU A 105 -7.11 19.29 2.02
C LEU A 105 -6.33 19.08 3.34
N ILE A 106 -5.47 18.09 3.35
CA ILE A 106 -4.62 17.75 4.50
C ILE A 106 -3.23 18.36 4.34
N GLU A 107 -2.57 18.07 3.22
CA GLU A 107 -1.27 18.64 2.84
C GLU A 107 -1.16 18.67 1.31
N GLY A 108 -0.63 19.77 0.79
CA GLY A 108 -0.50 19.98 -0.66
C GLY A 108 -1.84 19.75 -1.36
N SER A 109 -1.86 18.78 -2.26
CA SER A 109 -3.05 18.41 -3.03
C SER A 109 -3.77 17.17 -2.50
N LEU A 110 -3.29 16.57 -1.40
CA LEU A 110 -3.93 15.40 -0.79
C LEU A 110 -5.10 15.82 0.10
N ARG A 111 -6.22 15.17 -0.12
CA ARG A 111 -7.43 15.30 0.68
C ARG A 111 -7.50 14.23 1.77
N LYS A 112 -8.42 14.41 2.69
CA LYS A 112 -8.68 13.42 3.76
C LYS A 112 -8.96 12.03 3.22
N SER A 113 -9.69 11.91 2.11
CA SER A 113 -9.99 10.63 1.45
C SER A 113 -8.78 9.97 0.80
N ASP A 114 -7.70 10.71 0.56
CA ASP A 114 -6.44 10.16 0.05
C ASP A 114 -5.57 9.54 1.14
N CYS A 115 -5.93 9.74 2.41
CA CYS A 115 -5.13 9.36 3.57
C CYS A 115 -5.70 8.12 4.25
N GLY A 116 -4.88 7.10 4.46
CA GLY A 116 -5.22 5.96 5.29
C GLY A 116 -5.58 6.37 6.73
N GLN A 117 -6.55 5.70 7.31
CA GLN A 117 -7.07 6.05 8.63
C GLN A 117 -6.13 5.56 9.73
N VAL A 118 -5.82 6.42 10.70
CA VAL A 118 -5.08 6.03 11.90
C VAL A 118 -6.03 5.26 12.82
N THR A 119 -5.73 3.97 13.02
CA THR A 119 -6.52 3.07 13.87
C THR A 119 -5.63 2.27 14.80
N ASP A 120 -6.24 1.63 15.79
CA ASP A 120 -5.58 0.66 16.64
C ASP A 120 -5.82 -0.74 16.10
N GLY A 121 -4.86 -1.63 16.28
CA GLY A 121 -5.02 -3.00 15.84
C GLY A 121 -3.84 -3.90 16.12
N ALA A 122 -4.06 -5.18 15.90
CA ALA A 122 -3.00 -6.19 15.93
C ALA A 122 -3.24 -7.21 14.82
N ALA A 123 -2.15 -7.64 14.20
CA ALA A 123 -2.16 -8.72 13.23
C ALA A 123 -1.02 -9.70 13.51
N ALA A 124 -1.29 -10.98 13.38
CA ALA A 124 -0.31 -12.02 13.64
C ALA A 124 -0.36 -13.10 12.57
N ILE A 125 0.81 -13.55 12.12
CA ILE A 125 0.96 -14.71 11.25
C ILE A 125 2.02 -15.66 11.79
N PHE A 126 1.83 -16.95 11.55
CA PHE A 126 2.85 -17.95 11.79
C PHE A 126 3.58 -18.29 10.50
N LEU A 127 4.90 -18.23 10.52
CA LEU A 127 5.75 -18.78 9.48
C LEU A 127 6.32 -20.11 9.96
N ALA A 128 6.14 -21.16 9.17
CA ALA A 128 6.56 -22.51 9.55
C ALA A 128 7.42 -23.15 8.45
N SER A 129 8.37 -23.99 8.88
CA SER A 129 9.10 -24.85 7.96
C SER A 129 8.14 -25.88 7.33
N ARG A 130 8.56 -26.48 6.22
CA ARG A 130 7.78 -27.54 5.57
C ARG A 130 7.45 -28.69 6.54
N GLU A 131 8.43 -29.16 7.31
CA GLU A 131 8.27 -30.23 8.28
C GLU A 131 7.19 -29.91 9.34
N VAL A 132 7.24 -28.70 9.93
CA VAL A 132 6.25 -28.26 10.92
C VAL A 132 4.87 -28.12 10.26
N THR A 133 4.80 -27.62 9.03
CA THR A 133 3.56 -27.48 8.28
C THR A 133 2.93 -28.83 7.95
N GLU A 134 3.71 -29.82 7.52
CA GLU A 134 3.25 -31.19 7.27
C GLU A 134 2.71 -31.86 8.55
N ALA A 135 3.41 -31.72 9.66
CA ALA A 135 2.96 -32.23 10.96
C ALA A 135 1.66 -31.54 11.42
N TYR A 136 1.53 -30.22 11.20
CA TYR A 136 0.31 -29.47 11.49
C TYR A 136 -0.86 -29.94 10.62
N ALA A 137 -0.67 -30.05 9.30
CA ALA A 137 -1.70 -30.52 8.36
C ALA A 137 -2.21 -31.91 8.75
N LYS A 138 -1.30 -32.86 9.03
CA LYS A 138 -1.62 -34.21 9.50
C LYS A 138 -2.43 -34.19 10.81
N ARG A 139 -2.01 -33.40 11.80
CA ARG A 139 -2.70 -33.28 13.09
C ARG A 139 -4.11 -32.69 12.95
N ARG A 140 -4.28 -31.75 12.01
CA ARG A 140 -5.57 -31.07 11.76
C ARG A 140 -6.47 -31.82 10.78
N GLY A 141 -5.97 -32.84 10.11
CA GLY A 141 -6.69 -33.57 9.08
C GLY A 141 -7.06 -32.73 7.86
N ILE A 142 -6.20 -31.76 7.50
CA ILE A 142 -6.39 -30.87 6.34
C ILE A 142 -5.36 -31.17 5.26
N PRO A 143 -5.69 -30.93 3.97
CA PRO A 143 -4.71 -31.07 2.89
C PRO A 143 -3.55 -30.06 3.05
N LEU A 144 -2.33 -30.50 2.78
CA LEU A 144 -1.15 -29.60 2.84
C LEU A 144 -1.27 -28.43 1.88
N GLU A 145 -1.88 -28.66 0.72
CA GLU A 145 -2.09 -27.67 -0.33
C GLU A 145 -3.08 -26.56 0.08
N SER A 146 -3.90 -26.79 1.11
CA SER A 146 -4.78 -25.77 1.66
C SER A 146 -4.08 -24.73 2.54
N ILE A 147 -2.79 -24.98 2.88
CA ILE A 147 -2.01 -24.05 3.69
C ILE A 147 -1.23 -23.10 2.75
N PRO A 148 -1.43 -21.79 2.90
CA PRO A 148 -0.72 -20.79 2.07
C PRO A 148 0.80 -20.97 2.16
N ARG A 149 1.47 -20.80 1.01
CA ARG A 149 2.93 -20.93 0.91
C ARG A 149 3.54 -19.65 0.30
N ILE A 150 4.61 -19.14 0.93
CA ILE A 150 5.42 -18.09 0.35
C ILE A 150 6.21 -18.68 -0.83
N LYS A 151 5.94 -18.22 -2.06
CA LYS A 151 6.64 -18.66 -3.26
C LYS A 151 7.85 -17.80 -3.59
N GLY A 152 7.79 -16.52 -3.26
CA GLY A 152 8.86 -15.58 -3.55
C GLY A 152 8.83 -14.38 -2.60
N TRP A 153 9.92 -13.64 -2.60
CA TRP A 153 10.04 -12.40 -1.83
C TRP A 153 10.99 -11.45 -2.52
N GLY A 154 10.81 -10.15 -2.27
CA GLY A 154 11.72 -9.11 -2.72
C GLY A 154 11.97 -8.09 -1.61
N HIS A 155 13.18 -7.58 -1.59
CA HIS A 155 13.59 -6.57 -0.64
C HIS A 155 14.58 -5.61 -1.30
N ALA A 156 14.37 -4.32 -1.09
CA ALA A 156 15.30 -3.27 -1.49
C ALA A 156 15.26 -2.12 -0.49
N THR A 157 16.41 -1.52 -0.23
CA THR A 157 16.52 -0.35 0.64
C THR A 157 16.73 0.89 -0.21
N ALA A 158 16.02 1.96 0.11
CA ALA A 158 16.17 3.28 -0.48
C ALA A 158 16.87 4.23 0.51
N PRO A 159 17.48 5.34 0.04
CA PRO A 159 17.96 6.41 0.91
C PRO A 159 16.86 6.95 1.81
N LEU A 160 17.21 7.47 2.99
CA LEU A 160 16.23 8.04 3.92
C LEU A 160 15.57 9.30 3.33
N LEU A 161 16.40 10.26 2.88
CA LEU A 161 15.90 11.55 2.39
C LEU A 161 15.08 11.40 1.11
N TYR A 162 13.92 12.04 1.07
CA TYR A 162 13.07 12.12 -0.12
C TYR A 162 13.81 12.76 -1.30
N SER A 163 14.47 13.89 -1.07
CA SER A 163 15.26 14.59 -2.09
C SER A 163 16.32 13.70 -2.74
N THR A 164 16.96 12.84 -1.96
CA THR A 164 17.94 11.87 -2.48
C THR A 164 17.24 10.75 -3.29
N LYS A 165 16.07 10.27 -2.86
CA LYS A 165 15.28 9.28 -3.62
C LYS A 165 14.94 9.82 -5.01
N VAL A 166 14.41 11.05 -5.05
CA VAL A 166 14.04 11.73 -6.31
C VAL A 166 15.26 11.96 -7.19
N ALA A 167 16.36 12.51 -6.63
CA ALA A 167 17.58 12.74 -7.39
C ALA A 167 18.13 11.44 -8.00
N ASN A 168 18.11 10.34 -7.26
CA ASN A 168 18.60 9.04 -7.72
C ASN A 168 17.70 8.41 -8.80
N SER A 169 16.43 8.79 -8.87
CA SER A 169 15.47 8.24 -9.84
C SER A 169 15.26 9.14 -11.07
N ARG A 170 15.89 10.31 -11.11
CA ARG A 170 15.84 11.19 -12.29
C ARG A 170 16.39 10.48 -13.52
N GLY A 171 15.63 10.53 -14.63
CA GLY A 171 16.00 9.86 -15.87
C GLY A 171 15.73 8.34 -15.87
N GLN A 172 15.20 7.78 -14.78
CA GLN A 172 14.73 6.40 -14.74
C GLN A 172 13.22 6.33 -15.02
N GLU A 173 12.76 5.19 -15.49
CA GLU A 173 11.34 4.95 -15.83
C GLU A 173 10.40 5.07 -14.62
N PHE A 174 10.87 4.71 -13.42
CA PHE A 174 10.04 4.64 -12.21
C PHE A 174 10.46 5.72 -11.20
N VAL A 175 9.48 6.31 -10.52
CA VAL A 175 9.73 7.26 -9.43
C VAL A 175 10.49 6.58 -8.29
N PHE A 176 10.13 5.34 -7.95
CA PHE A 176 10.81 4.54 -6.94
C PHE A 176 11.36 3.22 -7.51
N PRO A 177 12.53 3.23 -8.17
CA PRO A 177 13.12 2.03 -8.77
C PRO A 177 13.34 0.88 -7.79
N SER A 178 13.54 1.17 -6.51
CA SER A 178 13.67 0.17 -5.45
C SER A 178 12.39 -0.64 -5.23
N VAL A 179 11.23 -0.02 -5.39
CA VAL A 179 9.92 -0.72 -5.33
C VAL A 179 9.82 -1.70 -6.50
N ARG A 180 10.11 -1.22 -7.72
CA ARG A 180 10.14 -2.08 -8.92
C ARG A 180 11.09 -3.24 -8.75
N LYS A 181 12.31 -2.98 -8.25
CA LYS A 181 13.31 -4.02 -8.01
C LYS A 181 12.81 -5.08 -7.02
N ALA A 182 12.24 -4.69 -5.89
CA ALA A 182 11.74 -5.63 -4.89
C ALA A 182 10.64 -6.52 -5.47
N MET A 183 9.71 -5.94 -6.23
CA MET A 183 8.64 -6.67 -6.89
C MET A 183 9.17 -7.66 -7.92
N MET A 184 10.09 -7.25 -8.80
CA MET A 184 10.69 -8.15 -9.79
C MET A 184 11.48 -9.29 -9.15
N ASP A 185 12.17 -9.03 -8.04
CA ASP A 185 12.88 -10.07 -7.28
C ASP A 185 11.90 -11.09 -6.67
N ALA A 186 10.72 -10.63 -6.21
CA ALA A 186 9.68 -11.53 -5.70
C ALA A 186 9.12 -12.44 -6.80
N LEU A 187 8.74 -11.88 -7.94
CA LEU A 187 8.23 -12.65 -9.09
C LEU A 187 9.26 -13.66 -9.60
N ARG A 188 10.52 -13.23 -9.77
CA ARG A 188 11.60 -14.11 -10.21
C ARG A 188 11.81 -15.30 -9.28
N ARG A 189 11.78 -15.08 -7.95
CA ARG A 189 11.89 -16.17 -6.95
C ARG A 189 10.67 -17.07 -6.93
N ALA A 190 9.50 -16.52 -7.23
CA ALA A 190 8.25 -17.28 -7.36
C ALA A 190 8.13 -18.03 -8.69
N GLU A 191 9.09 -17.84 -9.62
CA GLU A 191 9.05 -18.37 -10.99
C GLU A 191 7.81 -17.92 -11.76
N MET A 192 7.33 -16.69 -11.48
CA MET A 192 6.18 -16.08 -12.14
C MET A 192 6.64 -15.15 -13.26
N PRO A 193 6.02 -15.23 -14.45
CA PRO A 193 6.46 -14.44 -15.61
C PRO A 193 6.21 -12.94 -15.44
N ASP A 194 5.10 -12.58 -14.80
CA ASP A 194 4.66 -11.21 -14.53
C ASP A 194 3.63 -11.19 -13.39
N ILE A 195 3.14 -9.98 -13.07
CA ILE A 195 2.16 -9.78 -12.01
C ILE A 195 0.78 -10.38 -12.33
N TYR A 196 0.45 -10.55 -13.61
CA TYR A 196 -0.82 -11.13 -14.03
C TYR A 196 -0.91 -12.65 -13.81
N ALA A 197 0.17 -13.28 -13.37
CA ALA A 197 0.15 -14.64 -12.84
C ALA A 197 -0.41 -14.72 -11.40
N CYS A 198 -0.71 -13.58 -10.78
CA CYS A 198 -1.42 -13.49 -9.49
C CYS A 198 -2.92 -13.32 -9.72
N ASP A 199 -3.73 -13.77 -8.75
CA ASP A 199 -5.19 -13.61 -8.75
C ASP A 199 -5.62 -12.27 -8.13
N GLY A 200 -4.74 -11.57 -7.46
CA GLY A 200 -4.95 -10.25 -6.85
C GLY A 200 -3.69 -9.74 -6.17
N VAL A 201 -3.72 -8.48 -5.78
CA VAL A 201 -2.59 -7.78 -5.16
C VAL A 201 -3.08 -6.96 -3.98
N GLU A 202 -2.46 -7.12 -2.83
CA GLU A 202 -2.63 -6.20 -1.69
C GLU A 202 -1.38 -5.32 -1.60
N VAL A 203 -1.57 -4.01 -1.60
CA VAL A 203 -0.50 -3.02 -1.51
C VAL A 203 -0.67 -2.15 -0.29
N HIS A 204 0.44 -1.57 0.17
CA HIS A 204 0.40 -0.57 1.22
C HIS A 204 -0.03 0.78 0.64
N ASP A 205 -1.26 1.15 0.84
CA ASP A 205 -1.91 2.34 0.32
C ASP A 205 -2.16 3.38 1.42
N CYS A 206 -1.15 3.64 2.27
CA CYS A 206 -1.27 4.68 3.30
C CYS A 206 -1.72 6.05 2.74
N PHE A 207 -1.54 6.25 1.45
CA PHE A 207 -2.12 7.31 0.64
C PHE A 207 -2.52 6.75 -0.72
N SER A 208 -3.59 7.27 -1.32
CA SER A 208 -4.08 6.83 -2.64
C SER A 208 -3.00 6.89 -3.74
N ILE A 209 -2.08 7.86 -3.66
CA ILE A 209 -0.94 7.96 -4.59
C ILE A 209 -0.02 6.75 -4.53
N THR A 210 0.13 6.09 -3.38
CA THR A 210 1.02 4.92 -3.28
C THR A 210 0.44 3.70 -3.98
N GLU A 211 -0.87 3.51 -3.94
CA GLU A 211 -1.54 2.49 -4.76
C GLU A 211 -1.47 2.84 -6.25
N TYR A 212 -1.76 4.10 -6.60
CA TYR A 212 -1.67 4.57 -7.97
C TYR A 212 -0.30 4.29 -8.58
N MET A 213 0.77 4.57 -7.85
CA MET A 213 2.14 4.26 -8.29
C MET A 213 2.43 2.75 -8.30
N ALA A 214 1.87 1.98 -7.36
CA ALA A 214 2.06 0.54 -7.35
C ALA A 214 1.56 -0.12 -8.63
N ILE A 215 0.52 0.42 -9.27
CA ILE A 215 -0.05 -0.10 -10.52
C ILE A 215 1.01 -0.18 -11.62
N ASP A 216 1.74 0.90 -11.87
CA ASP A 216 2.78 0.89 -12.90
C ASP A 216 4.10 0.26 -12.40
N HIS A 217 4.49 0.51 -11.15
CA HIS A 217 5.71 -0.07 -10.57
C HIS A 217 5.66 -1.61 -10.50
N PHE A 218 4.48 -2.19 -10.35
CA PHE A 218 4.29 -3.64 -10.37
C PHE A 218 4.16 -4.20 -11.79
N GLY A 219 3.97 -3.33 -12.79
CA GLY A 219 3.85 -3.71 -14.19
C GLY A 219 2.44 -4.15 -14.57
N ILE A 220 1.42 -3.69 -13.83
CA ILE A 220 0.02 -3.80 -14.25
C ILE A 220 -0.19 -2.92 -15.48
N THR A 221 0.45 -1.75 -15.51
CA THR A 221 0.54 -0.89 -16.69
C THR A 221 2.00 -0.54 -16.99
N LYS A 222 2.23 0.19 -18.05
CA LYS A 222 3.54 0.83 -18.31
C LYS A 222 3.75 2.00 -17.35
N PRO A 223 5.01 2.45 -17.16
CA PRO A 223 5.31 3.64 -16.38
C PRO A 223 4.50 4.85 -16.84
N GLY A 224 3.87 5.55 -15.89
CA GLY A 224 3.03 6.71 -16.16
C GLY A 224 1.62 6.41 -16.72
N GLU A 225 1.27 5.14 -16.90
CA GLU A 225 -0.04 4.74 -17.45
C GLU A 225 -1.00 4.13 -16.42
N SER A 226 -0.77 4.35 -15.13
CA SER A 226 -1.63 3.79 -14.05
C SER A 226 -3.11 4.13 -14.22
N TRP A 227 -3.41 5.31 -14.79
CA TRP A 227 -4.75 5.76 -15.09
C TRP A 227 -5.56 4.77 -15.93
N ARG A 228 -4.92 4.03 -16.86
CA ARG A 228 -5.60 3.05 -17.71
C ARG A 228 -6.25 1.94 -16.88
N ALA A 229 -5.52 1.40 -15.92
CA ALA A 229 -6.03 0.31 -15.07
C ALA A 229 -7.13 0.76 -14.11
N VAL A 230 -7.15 2.06 -13.77
CA VAL A 230 -8.24 2.68 -13.01
C VAL A 230 -9.49 2.83 -13.88
N GLU A 231 -9.35 3.41 -15.09
CA GLU A 231 -10.48 3.70 -15.98
C GLU A 231 -11.11 2.46 -16.61
N ASP A 232 -10.30 1.46 -17.00
CA ASP A 232 -10.80 0.23 -17.61
C ASP A 232 -11.27 -0.82 -16.61
N GLY A 233 -11.16 -0.55 -15.31
CA GLY A 233 -11.58 -1.44 -14.23
C GLY A 233 -10.68 -2.65 -14.00
N THR A 234 -9.48 -2.68 -14.57
CA THR A 234 -8.51 -3.78 -14.37
C THR A 234 -8.27 -4.06 -12.88
N ILE A 235 -8.16 -3.01 -12.06
CA ILE A 235 -7.86 -3.11 -10.62
C ILE A 235 -9.09 -3.28 -9.72
N ALA A 236 -10.29 -3.16 -10.27
CA ALA A 236 -11.53 -3.30 -9.49
C ALA A 236 -11.76 -4.75 -9.07
N LEU A 237 -12.54 -4.96 -8.01
CA LEU A 237 -12.95 -6.31 -7.60
C LEU A 237 -13.79 -6.96 -8.72
N GLY A 238 -13.28 -8.07 -9.25
CA GLY A 238 -13.82 -8.73 -10.45
C GLY A 238 -13.18 -8.28 -11.75
N GLY A 239 -12.27 -7.32 -11.73
CA GLY A 239 -11.41 -6.95 -12.85
C GLY A 239 -10.33 -8.00 -13.11
N LYS A 240 -9.47 -7.72 -14.07
CA LYS A 240 -8.42 -8.66 -14.51
C LYS A 240 -7.39 -8.96 -13.41
N LEU A 241 -7.05 -7.97 -12.59
CA LEU A 241 -6.14 -8.10 -11.44
C LEU A 241 -6.57 -7.15 -10.33
N PRO A 242 -7.46 -7.58 -9.43
CA PRO A 242 -7.90 -6.75 -8.32
C PRO A 242 -6.74 -6.26 -7.46
N VAL A 243 -6.73 -4.97 -7.16
CA VAL A 243 -5.78 -4.35 -6.22
C VAL A 243 -6.56 -3.97 -4.97
N ASN A 244 -5.99 -4.26 -3.81
CA ASN A 244 -6.62 -4.08 -2.50
C ASN A 244 -8.07 -4.63 -2.43
N PRO A 245 -8.30 -5.90 -2.84
CA PRO A 245 -9.62 -6.50 -2.74
C PRO A 245 -10.14 -6.58 -1.31
N SER A 246 -9.28 -6.48 -0.30
CA SER A 246 -9.66 -6.42 1.12
C SER A 246 -10.14 -5.03 1.58
N GLY A 247 -9.86 -3.98 0.82
CA GLY A 247 -10.19 -2.60 1.12
C GLY A 247 -8.98 -1.71 1.45
N GLY A 248 -7.77 -2.26 1.46
CA GLY A 248 -6.54 -1.51 1.73
C GLY A 248 -6.49 -0.91 3.13
N LEU A 249 -5.78 0.21 3.26
CA LEU A 249 -5.62 1.00 4.50
C LEU A 249 -6.54 2.23 4.54
N ILE A 250 -7.19 2.57 3.45
CA ILE A 250 -8.09 3.72 3.32
C ILE A 250 -9.44 3.43 3.95
#